data_ba2346add075f0adb609f3ea2f7d06c2
#
_entry.id   ba2346add075f0adb609f3ea2f7d06c2
#
_cell.length_a   1.000
_cell.length_b   1.000
_cell.length_c   1.000
_cell.angle_alpha   90.00
_cell.angle_beta   90.00
_cell.angle_gamma   90.00
#
_symmetry.space_group_name_H-M   'P 1'
#
loop_
_entity.id
_entity.type
_entity.pdbx_description
1 polymer ?
#
loop_
_entity_poly.entity_id
_entity_poly.type
_entity_poly.pdbx_seq_one_letter_code
_entity_poly.pdbx_strand_id
1 'polypeptide(L)'
;MNLFWGLLIPFLGTTLGSMTVFLMKNKMNNKLEKVLLGFASGVMIAASVWSLLIPAINMTKEQEGISWLPASIGFLLGILFLLALDSLVPHLHLESDKPEGIKTKLKKTTMLVFAVTLHNIPEGMAVGVTFAGAMMSNAGITMAGAFALAIGIAIQNFPEGAIISMPLKSEGMSKSKAFLYGTLSGIVEPIGAIITILLTSIIVPVLPYLLAFAAGAMIYVVVEELIPESQAGNHSNIATIGVAVGFVLMMILDVALG
;
A
#
# COMPACT_ATOMS: atom_id res chain seq x y z
N MET A 1 -13.72 -17.92 -5.39
CA MET A 1 -13.75 -16.91 -4.29
C MET A 1 -14.44 -15.67 -4.84
N ASN A 2 -15.26 -14.95 -4.09
CA ASN A 2 -16.08 -13.87 -4.63
C ASN A 2 -15.25 -12.57 -4.67
N LEU A 3 -15.35 -11.76 -5.74
CA LEU A 3 -14.72 -10.44 -5.89
C LEU A 3 -14.82 -9.58 -4.62
N PHE A 4 -16.00 -9.59 -3.99
CA PHE A 4 -16.24 -8.86 -2.74
C PHE A 4 -15.19 -9.15 -1.65
N TRP A 5 -14.82 -10.41 -1.46
CA TRP A 5 -13.78 -10.75 -0.48
C TRP A 5 -12.40 -10.28 -0.93
N GLY A 6 -12.10 -10.37 -2.23
CA GLY A 6 -10.83 -9.87 -2.77
C GLY A 6 -10.60 -8.39 -2.46
N LEU A 7 -11.65 -7.56 -2.57
CA LEU A 7 -11.59 -6.14 -2.28
C LEU A 7 -11.52 -5.80 -0.79
N LEU A 8 -12.02 -6.70 0.08
CA LEU A 8 -12.03 -6.49 1.54
C LEU A 8 -10.79 -7.03 2.25
N ILE A 9 -10.10 -8.01 1.67
CA ILE A 9 -8.94 -8.68 2.29
C ILE A 9 -7.87 -7.67 2.75
N PRO A 10 -7.43 -6.67 1.96
CA PRO A 10 -6.47 -5.66 2.41
C PRO A 10 -6.95 -4.90 3.63
N PHE A 11 -8.15 -4.36 3.59
CA PHE A 11 -8.78 -3.64 4.71
C PHE A 11 -8.88 -4.50 6.00
N LEU A 12 -9.12 -5.80 5.86
CA LEU A 12 -9.09 -6.71 7.01
C LEU A 12 -7.67 -6.82 7.60
N GLY A 13 -6.63 -6.77 6.78
CA GLY A 13 -5.24 -6.69 7.23
C GLY A 13 -5.00 -5.48 8.13
N THR A 14 -5.33 -4.27 7.65
CA THR A 14 -5.24 -3.01 8.42
C THR A 14 -6.06 -3.08 9.72
N THR A 15 -7.27 -3.64 9.65
CA THR A 15 -8.15 -3.80 10.82
C THR A 15 -7.54 -4.73 11.87
N LEU A 16 -7.03 -5.89 11.46
CA LEU A 16 -6.39 -6.85 12.35
C LEU A 16 -5.10 -6.28 12.97
N GLY A 17 -4.31 -5.55 12.17
CA GLY A 17 -3.16 -4.81 12.65
C GLY A 17 -3.54 -3.79 13.72
N SER A 18 -4.53 -2.98 13.44
CA SER A 18 -5.05 -1.98 14.39
C SER A 18 -5.57 -2.61 15.68
N MET A 19 -6.13 -3.83 15.62
CA MET A 19 -6.61 -4.55 16.78
C MET A 19 -5.49 -4.90 17.79
N THR A 20 -4.24 -4.95 17.35
CA THR A 20 -3.08 -5.22 18.24
C THR A 20 -2.96 -4.20 19.38
N VAL A 21 -3.52 -2.99 19.23
CA VAL A 21 -3.57 -1.97 20.30
C VAL A 21 -4.26 -2.47 21.58
N PHE A 22 -5.21 -3.41 21.47
CA PHE A 22 -5.87 -3.98 22.65
C PHE A 22 -4.92 -4.86 23.47
N LEU A 23 -3.92 -5.49 22.83
CA LEU A 23 -2.90 -6.29 23.49
C LEU A 23 -1.75 -5.42 24.06
N MET A 24 -1.69 -4.15 23.69
CA MET A 24 -0.63 -3.24 24.06
C MET A 24 -0.66 -2.93 25.57
N LYS A 25 0.45 -3.21 26.26
CA LYS A 25 0.69 -2.82 27.65
C LYS A 25 1.60 -1.58 27.75
N ASN A 26 2.63 -1.54 26.92
CA ASN A 26 3.67 -0.48 26.86
C ASN A 26 3.78 0.07 25.44
N LYS A 27 4.64 1.07 25.21
CA LYS A 27 4.98 1.57 23.87
C LYS A 27 5.51 0.42 23.00
N MET A 28 5.30 0.52 21.68
CA MET A 28 5.84 -0.43 20.72
C MET A 28 7.38 -0.42 20.79
N ASN A 29 7.98 -1.58 20.61
CA ASN A 29 9.44 -1.70 20.59
C ASN A 29 9.97 -1.20 19.24
N ASN A 30 10.88 -0.24 19.23
CA ASN A 30 11.47 0.34 18.00
C ASN A 30 12.08 -0.71 17.06
N LYS A 31 12.64 -1.82 17.59
CA LYS A 31 13.16 -2.90 16.72
C LYS A 31 12.03 -3.62 16.00
N LEU A 32 10.92 -3.87 16.67
CA LEU A 32 9.74 -4.48 16.06
C LEU A 32 9.16 -3.57 14.99
N GLU A 33 9.03 -2.28 15.28
CA GLU A 33 8.57 -1.25 14.35
C GLU A 33 9.41 -1.25 13.06
N LYS A 34 10.75 -1.18 13.19
CA LYS A 34 11.66 -1.23 12.05
C LYS A 34 11.53 -2.51 11.21
N VAL A 35 11.37 -3.67 11.85
CA VAL A 35 11.14 -4.93 11.13
C VAL A 35 9.83 -4.89 10.35
N LEU A 36 8.77 -4.39 10.98
CA LEU A 36 7.44 -4.36 10.38
C LEU A 36 7.39 -3.39 9.19
N LEU A 37 7.96 -2.18 9.32
CA LEU A 37 8.11 -1.21 8.23
C LEU A 37 8.96 -1.76 7.08
N GLY A 38 10.11 -2.37 7.41
CA GLY A 38 10.95 -3.00 6.40
C GLY A 38 10.24 -4.15 5.68
N PHE A 39 9.52 -4.99 6.42
CA PHE A 39 8.75 -6.09 5.86
C PHE A 39 7.66 -5.58 4.89
N ALA A 40 6.88 -4.58 5.30
CA ALA A 40 5.88 -3.94 4.44
C ALA A 40 6.51 -3.38 3.17
N SER A 41 7.64 -2.64 3.30
CA SER A 41 8.40 -2.13 2.14
C SER A 41 8.78 -3.24 1.15
N GLY A 42 9.26 -4.37 1.67
CA GLY A 42 9.66 -5.53 0.84
C GLY A 42 8.49 -6.12 0.06
N VAL A 43 7.35 -6.31 0.73
CA VAL A 43 6.11 -6.81 0.10
C VAL A 43 5.66 -5.85 -1.01
N MET A 44 5.61 -4.54 -0.73
CA MET A 44 5.19 -3.52 -1.70
C MET A 44 6.11 -3.45 -2.92
N ILE A 45 7.44 -3.53 -2.74
CA ILE A 45 8.39 -3.54 -3.86
C ILE A 45 8.13 -4.76 -4.75
N ALA A 46 8.01 -5.95 -4.18
CA ALA A 46 7.74 -7.17 -4.94
C ALA A 46 6.40 -7.11 -5.67
N ALA A 47 5.32 -6.71 -5.00
CA ALA A 47 4.00 -6.53 -5.59
C ALA A 47 4.02 -5.55 -6.75
N SER A 48 4.70 -4.40 -6.59
CA SER A 48 4.84 -3.40 -7.66
C SER A 48 5.48 -3.97 -8.93
N VAL A 49 6.45 -4.88 -8.77
CA VAL A 49 7.15 -5.49 -9.91
C VAL A 49 6.34 -6.64 -10.52
N TRP A 50 6.02 -7.67 -9.72
CA TRP A 50 5.43 -8.91 -10.23
C TRP A 50 3.95 -8.79 -10.53
N SER A 51 3.16 -8.20 -9.62
CA SER A 51 1.71 -8.12 -9.80
C SER A 51 1.25 -6.96 -10.67
N LEU A 52 2.09 -5.92 -10.89
CA LEU A 52 1.67 -4.71 -11.59
C LEU A 52 2.52 -4.39 -12.82
N LEU A 53 3.85 -4.18 -12.70
CA LEU A 53 4.69 -3.75 -13.82
C LEU A 53 4.88 -4.86 -14.87
N ILE A 54 5.17 -6.09 -14.47
CA ILE A 54 5.35 -7.21 -15.40
C ILE A 54 4.06 -7.46 -16.20
N PRO A 55 2.86 -7.59 -15.59
CA PRO A 55 1.61 -7.67 -16.33
C PRO A 55 1.37 -6.49 -17.29
N ALA A 56 1.62 -5.25 -16.85
CA ALA A 56 1.48 -4.07 -17.71
C ALA A 56 2.35 -4.14 -18.98
N ILE A 57 3.60 -4.57 -18.82
CA ILE A 57 4.54 -4.74 -19.95
C ILE A 57 4.08 -5.87 -20.88
N ASN A 58 3.65 -7.01 -20.33
CA ASN A 58 3.22 -8.17 -21.10
C ASN A 58 1.94 -7.88 -21.88
N MET A 59 0.95 -7.23 -21.28
CA MET A 59 -0.28 -6.80 -21.98
C MET A 59 0.02 -5.90 -23.18
N THR A 60 0.98 -4.98 -23.04
CA THR A 60 1.37 -4.09 -24.14
C THR A 60 2.08 -4.83 -25.26
N LYS A 61 2.88 -5.87 -24.95
CA LYS A 61 3.50 -6.73 -25.95
C LYS A 61 2.44 -7.51 -26.77
N GLU A 62 1.42 -8.03 -26.13
CA GLU A 62 0.34 -8.76 -26.78
C GLU A 62 -0.52 -7.85 -27.68
N GLN A 63 -0.54 -6.54 -27.40
CA GLN A 63 -1.21 -5.53 -28.23
C GLN A 63 -0.31 -4.99 -29.36
N GLU A 64 0.85 -5.61 -29.62
CA GLU A 64 1.82 -5.17 -30.62
C GLU A 64 2.32 -3.72 -30.42
N GLY A 65 2.21 -3.19 -29.23
CA GLY A 65 2.65 -1.86 -28.84
C GLY A 65 4.13 -1.78 -28.41
N ILE A 66 4.60 -0.58 -28.14
CA ILE A 66 5.92 -0.35 -27.54
C ILE A 66 5.85 -0.75 -26.08
N SER A 67 6.30 -1.97 -25.74
CA SER A 67 6.02 -2.65 -24.47
C SER A 67 6.39 -1.89 -23.20
N TRP A 68 7.45 -1.08 -23.24
CA TRP A 68 7.89 -0.28 -22.09
C TRP A 68 7.16 1.07 -21.96
N LEU A 69 6.53 1.58 -23.02
CA LEU A 69 6.00 2.95 -23.05
C LEU A 69 4.83 3.17 -22.07
N PRO A 70 3.73 2.37 -22.10
CA PRO A 70 2.67 2.50 -21.11
C PRO A 70 3.14 2.30 -19.67
N ALA A 71 4.03 1.31 -19.46
CA ALA A 71 4.59 1.03 -18.15
C ALA A 71 5.39 2.22 -17.62
N SER A 72 6.25 2.83 -18.43
CA SER A 72 7.06 3.99 -18.03
C SER A 72 6.21 5.22 -17.77
N ILE A 73 5.25 5.53 -18.64
CA ILE A 73 4.38 6.70 -18.49
C ILE A 73 3.48 6.52 -17.24
N GLY A 74 2.82 5.37 -17.11
CA GLY A 74 1.96 5.09 -15.98
C GLY A 74 2.72 5.18 -14.65
N PHE A 75 3.89 4.57 -14.56
CA PHE A 75 4.74 4.60 -13.38
C PHE A 75 5.11 6.02 -12.95
N LEU A 76 5.59 6.85 -13.89
CA LEU A 76 5.94 8.25 -13.61
C LEU A 76 4.71 9.07 -13.19
N LEU A 77 3.57 8.85 -13.83
CA LEU A 77 2.33 9.53 -13.44
C LEU A 77 1.87 9.11 -12.03
N GLY A 78 2.06 7.86 -11.63
CA GLY A 78 1.77 7.38 -10.28
C GLY A 78 2.64 8.06 -9.22
N ILE A 79 3.95 8.17 -9.47
CA ILE A 79 4.88 8.93 -8.61
C ILE A 79 4.45 10.40 -8.52
N LEU A 80 4.20 11.06 -9.65
CA LEU A 80 3.81 12.47 -9.67
C LEU A 80 2.47 12.72 -8.98
N PHE A 81 1.54 11.79 -9.09
CA PHE A 81 0.25 11.87 -8.41
C PHE A 81 0.42 11.85 -6.89
N LEU A 82 1.20 10.90 -6.36
CA LEU A 82 1.45 10.82 -4.92
C LEU A 82 2.25 12.03 -4.43
N LEU A 83 3.28 12.45 -5.16
CA LEU A 83 4.04 13.66 -4.85
C LEU A 83 3.12 14.90 -4.77
N ALA A 84 2.13 15.00 -5.68
CA ALA A 84 1.17 16.09 -5.65
C ALA A 84 0.22 15.98 -4.45
N LEU A 85 -0.31 14.79 -4.14
CA LEU A 85 -1.14 14.56 -2.95
C LEU A 85 -0.38 14.88 -1.66
N ASP A 86 0.84 14.40 -1.55
CA ASP A 86 1.74 14.63 -0.43
C ASP A 86 1.98 16.12 -0.19
N SER A 87 2.24 16.87 -1.25
CA SER A 87 2.42 18.32 -1.20
C SER A 87 1.14 19.10 -0.83
N LEU A 88 -0.05 18.54 -1.10
CA LEU A 88 -1.35 19.22 -0.91
C LEU A 88 -2.05 18.83 0.39
N VAL A 89 -1.94 17.58 0.81
CA VAL A 89 -2.66 17.10 2.01
C VAL A 89 -1.80 17.37 3.25
N PRO A 90 -2.34 18.04 4.28
CA PRO A 90 -1.61 18.24 5.51
C PRO A 90 -1.46 16.93 6.27
N HIS A 91 -0.24 16.44 6.40
CA HIS A 91 0.09 15.18 7.05
C HIS A 91 1.38 15.29 7.88
N LEU A 92 1.69 14.25 8.65
CA LEU A 92 2.86 14.19 9.53
C LEU A 92 3.41 12.77 9.57
N HIS A 93 4.70 12.62 9.35
CA HIS A 93 5.41 11.35 9.52
C HIS A 93 5.64 11.01 10.99
N LEU A 94 5.75 9.72 11.33
CA LEU A 94 5.86 9.24 12.70
C LEU A 94 7.05 9.82 13.47
N GLU A 95 8.19 9.96 12.81
CA GLU A 95 9.47 10.44 13.38
C GLU A 95 9.67 11.96 13.18
N SER A 96 8.72 12.69 12.59
CA SER A 96 8.80 14.11 12.31
C SER A 96 7.94 14.96 13.25
N ASP A 97 8.46 16.10 13.68
CA ASP A 97 7.69 17.14 14.37
C ASP A 97 7.25 18.27 13.43
N LYS A 98 7.64 18.21 12.15
CA LYS A 98 7.30 19.22 11.15
C LYS A 98 6.23 18.67 10.23
N PRO A 99 5.00 19.25 10.24
CA PRO A 99 3.96 18.89 9.29
C PRO A 99 4.37 19.24 7.85
N GLU A 100 3.99 18.39 6.93
CA GLU A 100 4.10 18.59 5.49
C GLU A 100 2.76 18.95 4.88
N GLY A 101 2.73 19.33 3.59
CA GLY A 101 1.55 19.79 2.90
C GLY A 101 1.12 21.22 3.26
N ILE A 102 -0.14 21.55 3.02
CA ILE A 102 -0.69 22.89 3.26
C ILE A 102 -0.75 23.18 4.77
N LYS A 103 -0.29 24.36 5.19
CA LYS A 103 -0.33 24.80 6.59
C LYS A 103 -1.72 24.66 7.19
N THR A 104 -1.85 23.93 8.27
CA THR A 104 -3.12 23.64 8.93
C THR A 104 -3.03 23.77 10.44
N LYS A 105 -4.21 23.85 11.09
CA LYS A 105 -4.35 23.80 12.56
C LYS A 105 -4.82 22.42 13.04
N LEU A 106 -4.72 21.39 12.20
CA LEU A 106 -5.09 20.03 12.57
C LEU A 106 -4.18 19.49 13.68
N LYS A 107 -4.75 18.61 14.50
CA LYS A 107 -3.99 17.95 15.58
C LYS A 107 -2.96 16.98 14.97
N LYS A 108 -1.82 16.81 15.64
CA LYS A 108 -0.78 15.84 15.27
C LYS A 108 -1.36 14.45 14.97
N THR A 109 -2.25 13.94 15.83
CA THR A 109 -2.91 12.66 15.66
C THR A 109 -3.75 12.55 14.37
N THR A 110 -4.40 13.63 13.95
CA THR A 110 -5.19 13.65 12.70
C THR A 110 -4.27 13.63 11.48
N MET A 111 -3.14 14.34 11.53
CA MET A 111 -2.16 14.38 10.46
C MET A 111 -1.46 13.03 10.28
N LEU A 112 -1.15 12.31 11.37
CA LEU A 112 -0.62 10.95 11.32
C LEU A 112 -1.59 9.97 10.63
N VAL A 113 -2.89 10.08 10.94
CA VAL A 113 -3.91 9.25 10.28
C VAL A 113 -4.01 9.59 8.79
N PHE A 114 -3.90 10.87 8.42
CA PHE A 114 -3.91 11.27 7.01
C PHE A 114 -2.72 10.74 6.23
N ALA A 115 -1.51 10.77 6.80
CA ALA A 115 -0.33 10.17 6.18
C ALA A 115 -0.66 8.75 5.70
N VAL A 116 -1.00 7.86 6.63
CA VAL A 116 -1.28 6.46 6.28
C VAL A 116 -2.52 6.28 5.40
N THR A 117 -3.54 7.13 5.54
CA THR A 117 -4.69 7.09 4.62
C THR A 117 -4.26 7.37 3.18
N LEU A 118 -3.30 8.27 2.96
CA LEU A 118 -2.74 8.55 1.63
C LEU A 118 -2.01 7.33 1.06
N HIS A 119 -1.29 6.57 1.91
CA HIS A 119 -0.57 5.36 1.50
C HIS A 119 -1.52 4.25 1.06
N ASN A 120 -2.64 4.09 1.72
CA ASN A 120 -3.63 3.05 1.44
C ASN A 120 -4.42 3.29 0.13
N ILE A 121 -4.38 4.52 -0.45
CA ILE A 121 -5.02 4.82 -1.74
C ILE A 121 -4.38 4.01 -2.88
N PRO A 122 -3.04 4.03 -3.10
CA PRO A 122 -2.38 3.21 -4.11
C PRO A 122 -2.63 1.72 -3.96
N GLU A 123 -2.72 1.23 -2.74
CA GLU A 123 -2.97 -0.18 -2.45
C GLU A 123 -4.36 -0.61 -2.90
N GLY A 124 -5.38 0.19 -2.55
CA GLY A 124 -6.72 -0.01 -3.06
C GLY A 124 -6.80 0.03 -4.58
N MET A 125 -6.10 0.98 -5.21
CA MET A 125 -6.02 1.08 -6.67
C MET A 125 -5.33 -0.15 -7.28
N ALA A 126 -4.22 -0.63 -6.69
CA ALA A 126 -3.52 -1.82 -7.15
C ALA A 126 -4.43 -3.05 -7.14
N VAL A 127 -5.15 -3.28 -6.05
CA VAL A 127 -6.14 -4.36 -5.95
C VAL A 127 -7.24 -4.20 -7.00
N GLY A 128 -7.79 -3.00 -7.12
CA GLY A 128 -8.89 -2.71 -8.07
C GLY A 128 -8.49 -2.95 -9.51
N VAL A 129 -7.34 -2.44 -9.96
CA VAL A 129 -6.87 -2.58 -11.33
C VAL A 129 -6.51 -4.04 -11.67
N THR A 130 -5.94 -4.78 -10.71
CA THR A 130 -5.57 -6.18 -10.91
C THR A 130 -6.81 -7.07 -11.00
N PHE A 131 -7.82 -6.88 -10.15
CA PHE A 131 -9.09 -7.59 -10.29
C PHE A 131 -9.83 -7.20 -11.58
N ALA A 132 -9.80 -5.94 -11.99
CA ALA A 132 -10.36 -5.52 -13.27
C ALA A 132 -9.68 -6.24 -14.44
N GLY A 133 -8.35 -6.33 -14.44
CA GLY A 133 -7.59 -7.10 -15.41
C GLY A 133 -7.93 -8.58 -15.41
N ALA A 134 -8.02 -9.19 -14.22
CA ALA A 134 -8.37 -10.61 -14.08
C ALA A 134 -9.80 -10.96 -14.57
N MET A 135 -10.70 -10.00 -14.60
CA MET A 135 -12.05 -10.18 -15.17
C MET A 135 -12.08 -10.04 -16.69
N MET A 136 -10.99 -9.60 -17.32
CA MET A 136 -10.89 -9.44 -18.76
C MET A 136 -10.18 -10.66 -19.39
N SER A 137 -10.79 -11.23 -20.42
CA SER A 137 -10.32 -12.49 -21.02
C SER A 137 -8.89 -12.47 -21.61
N ASN A 138 -8.31 -11.28 -21.86
CA ASN A 138 -7.05 -11.11 -22.58
C ASN A 138 -6.02 -10.26 -21.81
N ALA A 139 -6.16 -10.13 -20.49
CA ALA A 139 -5.27 -9.25 -19.72
C ALA A 139 -4.00 -9.96 -19.19
N GLY A 140 -3.86 -11.26 -19.39
CA GLY A 140 -2.70 -12.02 -18.87
C GLY A 140 -2.62 -12.06 -17.32
N ILE A 141 -3.64 -11.55 -16.61
CA ILE A 141 -3.75 -11.58 -15.17
C ILE A 141 -4.75 -12.65 -14.77
N THR A 142 -4.33 -13.58 -13.91
CA THR A 142 -5.20 -14.61 -13.39
C THR A 142 -6.00 -14.12 -12.18
N MET A 143 -7.15 -14.71 -11.93
CA MET A 143 -7.92 -14.44 -10.72
C MET A 143 -7.12 -14.87 -9.46
N ALA A 144 -6.31 -15.93 -9.56
CA ALA A 144 -5.45 -16.38 -8.49
C ALA A 144 -4.34 -15.35 -8.19
N GLY A 145 -3.73 -14.77 -9.24
CA GLY A 145 -2.74 -13.68 -9.08
C GLY A 145 -3.35 -12.42 -8.45
N ALA A 146 -4.59 -12.05 -8.84
CA ALA A 146 -5.28 -10.93 -8.19
C ALA A 146 -5.52 -11.18 -6.70
N PHE A 147 -5.86 -12.41 -6.31
CA PHE A 147 -5.97 -12.78 -4.90
C PHE A 147 -4.60 -12.87 -4.21
N ALA A 148 -3.54 -13.31 -4.88
CA ALA A 148 -2.19 -13.31 -4.34
C ALA A 148 -1.74 -11.89 -3.97
N LEU A 149 -1.99 -10.91 -4.86
CA LEU A 149 -1.74 -9.49 -4.56
C LEU A 149 -2.58 -9.01 -3.36
N ALA A 150 -3.89 -9.26 -3.36
CA ALA A 150 -4.76 -8.82 -2.26
C ALA A 150 -4.33 -9.40 -0.90
N ILE A 151 -3.90 -10.67 -0.86
CA ILE A 151 -3.36 -11.31 0.34
C ILE A 151 -2.01 -10.70 0.72
N GLY A 152 -1.13 -10.47 -0.23
CA GLY A 152 0.17 -9.81 0.01
C GLY A 152 -0.01 -8.43 0.63
N ILE A 153 -0.92 -7.62 0.06
CA ILE A 153 -1.27 -6.30 0.61
C ILE A 153 -1.88 -6.43 2.02
N ALA A 154 -2.77 -7.39 2.27
CA ALA A 154 -3.30 -7.61 3.62
C ALA A 154 -2.22 -7.97 4.64
N ILE A 155 -1.21 -8.75 4.24
CA ILE A 155 -0.09 -9.14 5.10
C ILE A 155 0.77 -7.92 5.47
N GLN A 156 1.02 -6.99 4.53
CA GLN A 156 1.75 -5.75 4.82
C GLN A 156 0.90 -4.75 5.61
N ASN A 157 -0.39 -4.67 5.36
CA ASN A 157 -1.32 -3.76 6.05
C ASN A 157 -1.50 -4.13 7.52
N PHE A 158 -1.24 -5.38 7.90
CA PHE A 158 -1.23 -5.76 9.32
C PHE A 158 -0.17 -4.97 10.13
N PRO A 159 1.12 -4.92 9.74
CA PRO A 159 2.08 -3.97 10.30
C PRO A 159 1.59 -2.53 10.32
N GLU A 160 1.05 -2.03 9.23
CA GLU A 160 0.64 -0.63 9.09
C GLU A 160 -0.48 -0.25 10.05
N GLY A 161 -1.51 -1.08 10.18
CA GLY A 161 -2.56 -0.87 11.16
C GLY A 161 -2.05 -0.83 12.59
N ALA A 162 -1.03 -1.64 12.93
CA ALA A 162 -0.37 -1.62 14.23
C ALA A 162 0.44 -0.33 14.44
N ILE A 163 1.19 0.09 13.41
CA ILE A 163 2.04 1.29 13.44
C ILE A 163 1.22 2.58 13.60
N ILE A 164 -0.04 2.60 13.16
CA ILE A 164 -0.94 3.75 13.41
C ILE A 164 -1.55 3.66 14.81
N SER A 165 -2.19 2.54 15.13
CA SER A 165 -3.02 2.43 16.34
C SER A 165 -2.20 2.49 17.63
N MET A 166 -1.00 1.93 17.64
CA MET A 166 -0.15 1.90 18.84
C MET A 166 0.43 3.27 19.23
N PRO A 167 0.99 4.08 18.31
CA PRO A 167 1.40 5.46 18.64
C PRO A 167 0.25 6.34 19.08
N LEU A 168 -0.93 6.27 18.43
CA LEU A 168 -2.11 7.01 18.86
C LEU A 168 -2.50 6.69 20.31
N LYS A 169 -2.37 5.43 20.73
CA LYS A 169 -2.55 5.03 22.13
C LYS A 169 -1.45 5.60 23.02
N SER A 170 -0.21 5.63 22.56
CA SER A 170 0.93 6.20 23.30
C SER A 170 0.81 7.70 23.54
N GLU A 171 0.16 8.42 22.62
CA GLU A 171 -0.19 9.85 22.71
C GLU A 171 -1.40 10.12 23.63
N GLY A 172 -1.89 9.10 24.36
CA GLY A 172 -2.96 9.25 25.36
C GLY A 172 -4.37 8.96 24.85
N MET A 173 -4.54 8.54 23.59
CA MET A 173 -5.85 8.14 23.09
C MET A 173 -6.34 6.84 23.75
N SER A 174 -7.66 6.66 23.92
CA SER A 174 -8.21 5.38 24.38
C SER A 174 -7.98 4.28 23.35
N LYS A 175 -7.79 3.02 23.78
CA LYS A 175 -7.57 1.87 22.89
C LYS A 175 -8.63 1.75 21.80
N SER A 176 -9.92 1.93 22.17
CA SER A 176 -11.03 1.84 21.22
C SER A 176 -10.98 2.95 20.15
N LYS A 177 -10.62 4.18 20.52
CA LYS A 177 -10.44 5.27 19.54
C LYS A 177 -9.22 5.02 18.65
N ALA A 178 -8.09 4.62 19.21
CA ALA A 178 -6.89 4.31 18.46
C ALA A 178 -7.15 3.16 17.46
N PHE A 179 -7.84 2.10 17.87
CA PHE A 179 -8.33 1.04 16.99
C PHE A 179 -9.19 1.58 15.85
N LEU A 180 -10.19 2.41 16.19
CA LEU A 180 -11.11 2.96 15.20
C LEU A 180 -10.38 3.82 14.14
N TYR A 181 -9.47 4.69 14.58
CA TYR A 181 -8.71 5.53 13.65
C TYR A 181 -7.76 4.71 12.77
N GLY A 182 -7.08 3.71 13.34
CA GLY A 182 -6.24 2.80 12.57
C GLY A 182 -7.05 1.96 11.57
N THR A 183 -8.25 1.49 11.93
CA THR A 183 -9.14 0.80 11.00
C THR A 183 -9.67 1.73 9.91
N LEU A 184 -10.06 2.96 10.26
CA LEU A 184 -10.61 3.92 9.30
C LEU A 184 -9.57 4.40 8.28
N SER A 185 -8.27 4.39 8.60
CA SER A 185 -7.24 4.71 7.61
C SER A 185 -7.22 3.74 6.42
N GLY A 186 -7.59 2.47 6.64
CA GLY A 186 -7.70 1.46 5.59
C GLY A 186 -9.01 1.49 4.79
N ILE A 187 -10.02 2.29 5.18
CA ILE A 187 -11.32 2.29 4.47
C ILE A 187 -11.21 2.77 3.01
N VAL A 188 -10.18 3.53 2.70
CA VAL A 188 -9.91 4.01 1.35
C VAL A 188 -9.46 2.89 0.40
N GLU A 189 -9.00 1.75 0.91
CA GLU A 189 -8.58 0.60 0.11
C GLU A 189 -9.76 -0.01 -0.68
N PRO A 190 -10.84 -0.49 -0.05
CA PRO A 190 -11.99 -1.00 -0.80
C PRO A 190 -12.67 0.09 -1.63
N ILE A 191 -12.68 1.36 -1.19
CA ILE A 191 -13.22 2.48 -1.96
C ILE A 191 -12.38 2.71 -3.21
N GLY A 192 -11.06 2.80 -3.08
CA GLY A 192 -10.12 2.96 -4.19
C GLY A 192 -10.22 1.81 -5.19
N ALA A 193 -10.31 0.57 -4.69
CA ALA A 193 -10.48 -0.61 -5.53
C ALA A 193 -11.78 -0.56 -6.36
N ILE A 194 -12.90 -0.22 -5.74
CA ILE A 194 -14.20 -0.09 -6.44
C ILE A 194 -14.14 1.00 -7.50
N ILE A 195 -13.62 2.19 -7.15
CA ILE A 195 -13.47 3.32 -8.11
C ILE A 195 -12.61 2.89 -9.28
N THR A 196 -11.49 2.22 -9.04
CA THR A 196 -10.56 1.77 -10.09
C THR A 196 -11.22 0.74 -11.01
N ILE A 197 -11.97 -0.23 -10.48
CA ILE A 197 -12.73 -1.19 -11.28
C ILE A 197 -13.75 -0.47 -12.17
N LEU A 198 -14.48 0.48 -11.64
CA LEU A 198 -15.48 1.24 -12.40
C LEU A 198 -14.84 2.05 -13.54
N LEU A 199 -13.69 2.68 -13.28
CA LEU A 199 -12.94 3.40 -14.30
C LEU A 199 -12.36 2.48 -15.36
N THR A 200 -11.83 1.32 -14.98
CA THR A 200 -11.23 0.36 -15.91
C THR A 200 -12.25 -0.27 -16.84
N SER A 201 -13.49 -0.52 -16.38
CA SER A 201 -14.56 -1.07 -17.20
C SER A 201 -14.95 -0.16 -18.36
N ILE A 202 -14.71 1.15 -18.26
CA ILE A 202 -15.00 2.15 -19.30
C ILE A 202 -13.85 2.28 -20.30
N ILE A 203 -12.58 2.02 -19.87
CA ILE A 203 -11.38 2.38 -20.65
C ILE A 203 -10.40 1.18 -20.69
N VAL A 204 -10.78 0.09 -21.34
CA VAL A 204 -9.96 -1.12 -21.55
C VAL A 204 -8.53 -0.83 -22.09
N PRO A 205 -8.30 0.08 -23.05
CA PRO A 205 -6.98 0.35 -23.60
C PRO A 205 -5.96 0.93 -22.62
N VAL A 206 -6.39 1.48 -21.49
CA VAL A 206 -5.50 2.14 -20.51
C VAL A 206 -5.12 1.23 -19.33
N LEU A 207 -5.54 -0.01 -19.31
CA LEU A 207 -5.23 -0.95 -18.22
C LEU A 207 -3.71 -1.06 -17.94
N PRO A 208 -2.81 -1.19 -18.94
CA PRO A 208 -1.37 -1.20 -18.70
C PRO A 208 -0.85 0.08 -18.01
N TYR A 209 -1.41 1.23 -18.38
CA TYR A 209 -1.07 2.50 -17.71
C TYR A 209 -1.53 2.54 -16.26
N LEU A 210 -2.73 2.01 -15.96
CA LEU A 210 -3.29 2.00 -14.61
C LEU A 210 -2.54 1.03 -13.69
N LEU A 211 -2.16 -0.15 -14.19
CA LEU A 211 -1.29 -1.08 -13.45
C LEU A 211 0.04 -0.42 -13.09
N ALA A 212 0.70 0.18 -14.06
CA ALA A 212 1.98 0.85 -13.84
C ALA A 212 1.83 2.11 -12.96
N PHE A 213 0.71 2.83 -13.06
CA PHE A 213 0.40 3.97 -12.20
C PHE A 213 0.31 3.53 -10.72
N ALA A 214 -0.43 2.46 -10.44
CA ALA A 214 -0.52 1.91 -9.09
C ALA A 214 0.86 1.48 -8.57
N ALA A 215 1.68 0.82 -9.42
CA ALA A 215 3.05 0.46 -9.06
C ALA A 215 3.93 1.68 -8.73
N GLY A 216 3.86 2.73 -9.54
CA GLY A 216 4.61 3.97 -9.29
C GLY A 216 4.19 4.65 -8.00
N ALA A 217 2.90 4.73 -7.74
CA ALA A 217 2.36 5.29 -6.51
C ALA A 217 2.80 4.47 -5.27
N MET A 218 2.77 3.13 -5.34
CA MET A 218 3.28 2.27 -4.26
C MET A 218 4.78 2.44 -4.02
N ILE A 219 5.59 2.53 -5.09
CA ILE A 219 7.04 2.77 -4.95
C ILE A 219 7.33 4.14 -4.35
N TYR A 220 6.53 5.18 -4.65
CA TYR A 220 6.64 6.48 -4.00
C TYR A 220 6.53 6.33 -2.47
N VAL A 221 5.48 5.67 -1.98
CA VAL A 221 5.27 5.43 -0.53
C VAL A 221 6.45 4.68 0.09
N VAL A 222 6.94 3.65 -0.58
CA VAL A 222 8.08 2.87 -0.07
C VAL A 222 9.33 3.72 0.09
N VAL A 223 9.64 4.56 -0.90
CA VAL A 223 10.89 5.35 -0.93
C VAL A 223 10.80 6.58 -0.06
N GLU A 224 9.66 7.27 -0.05
CA GLU A 224 9.47 8.53 0.67
C GLU A 224 9.22 8.29 2.16
N GLU A 225 8.57 7.19 2.52
CA GLU A 225 8.09 7.01 3.88
C GLU A 225 8.57 5.72 4.55
N LEU A 226 8.21 4.55 4.04
CA LEU A 226 8.45 3.30 4.75
C LEU A 226 9.94 2.99 4.95
N ILE A 227 10.77 3.18 3.92
CA ILE A 227 12.22 2.96 4.04
C ILE A 227 12.86 3.99 4.98
N PRO A 228 12.66 5.31 4.82
CA PRO A 228 13.20 6.30 5.76
C PRO A 228 12.79 6.05 7.20
N GLU A 229 11.50 5.78 7.48
CA GLU A 229 11.02 5.48 8.83
C GLU A 229 11.65 4.20 9.39
N SER A 230 11.77 3.15 8.58
CA SER A 230 12.39 1.89 9.00
C SER A 230 13.87 2.03 9.37
N GLN A 231 14.55 3.04 8.81
CA GLN A 231 15.97 3.32 9.05
C GLN A 231 16.20 4.44 10.09
N ALA A 232 15.15 5.09 10.58
CA ALA A 232 15.24 6.21 11.52
C ALA A 232 16.00 5.84 12.82
N GLY A 233 16.66 6.81 13.43
CA GLY A 233 17.39 6.65 14.69
C GLY A 233 18.70 5.84 14.55
N ASN A 234 19.01 4.96 15.53
CA ASN A 234 20.26 4.21 15.52
C ASN A 234 20.32 3.18 14.37
N HIS A 235 21.47 3.12 13.69
CA HIS A 235 21.70 2.17 12.60
C HIS A 235 21.45 0.71 13.04
N SER A 236 20.70 -0.03 12.22
CA SER A 236 20.40 -1.45 12.45
C SER A 236 20.05 -2.13 11.13
N ASN A 237 20.61 -3.29 10.88
CA ASN A 237 20.28 -4.10 9.69
C ASN A 237 18.91 -4.79 9.76
N ILE A 238 18.19 -4.64 10.88
CA ILE A 238 16.95 -5.38 11.13
C ILE A 238 15.83 -5.01 10.15
N ALA A 239 15.74 -3.73 9.77
CA ALA A 239 14.82 -3.26 8.74
C ALA A 239 15.16 -3.86 7.37
N THR A 240 16.43 -3.88 6.98
CA THR A 240 16.90 -4.48 5.73
C THR A 240 16.57 -5.98 5.66
N ILE A 241 16.71 -6.70 6.78
CA ILE A 241 16.29 -8.10 6.87
C ILE A 241 14.78 -8.21 6.69
N GLY A 242 14.00 -7.30 7.31
CA GLY A 242 12.56 -7.19 7.09
C GLY A 242 12.21 -7.03 5.61
N VAL A 243 12.84 -6.08 4.90
CA VAL A 243 12.67 -5.88 3.46
C VAL A 243 12.92 -7.17 2.68
N ALA A 244 14.04 -7.84 2.94
CA ALA A 244 14.37 -9.07 2.24
C ALA A 244 13.33 -10.17 2.47
N VAL A 245 12.84 -10.34 3.69
CA VAL A 245 11.83 -11.36 4.03
C VAL A 245 10.49 -11.02 3.38
N GLY A 246 10.03 -9.77 3.46
CA GLY A 246 8.78 -9.32 2.84
C GLY A 246 8.81 -9.47 1.32
N PHE A 247 9.93 -9.07 0.69
CA PHE A 247 10.14 -9.21 -0.75
C PHE A 247 10.05 -10.68 -1.20
N VAL A 248 10.77 -11.57 -0.52
CA VAL A 248 10.78 -13.00 -0.86
C VAL A 248 9.40 -13.62 -0.65
N LEU A 249 8.70 -13.28 0.44
CA LEU A 249 7.36 -13.78 0.70
C LEU A 249 6.41 -13.40 -0.44
N MET A 250 6.38 -12.13 -0.83
CA MET A 250 5.48 -11.67 -1.90
C MET A 250 5.86 -12.24 -3.26
N MET A 251 7.16 -12.31 -3.57
CA MET A 251 7.64 -12.97 -4.79
C MET A 251 7.16 -14.43 -4.86
N ILE A 252 7.21 -15.18 -3.74
CA ILE A 252 6.71 -16.56 -3.68
C ILE A 252 5.20 -16.60 -3.93
N LEU A 253 4.43 -15.70 -3.32
CA LEU A 253 2.97 -15.64 -3.52
C LEU A 253 2.61 -15.39 -4.98
N ASP A 254 3.28 -14.42 -5.62
CA ASP A 254 3.04 -14.11 -7.03
C ASP A 254 3.42 -15.28 -7.95
N VAL A 255 4.61 -15.84 -7.78
CA VAL A 255 5.12 -16.91 -8.68
C VAL A 255 4.39 -18.23 -8.46
N ALA A 256 3.95 -18.54 -7.21
CA ALA A 256 3.26 -19.79 -6.91
C ALA A 256 1.76 -19.78 -7.17
N LEU A 257 1.12 -18.62 -7.14
CA LEU A 257 -0.33 -18.47 -7.27
C LEU A 257 -0.73 -17.68 -8.55
N GLY A 258 0.14 -16.83 -9.08
CA GLY A 258 -0.08 -16.04 -10.29
C GLY A 258 0.22 -16.80 -11.54
#